data_425c4dc330568e4d868709af89e11a7f
#
_entry.id   425c4dc330568e4d868709af89e11a7f
#
_cell.length_a   1.000
_cell.length_b   1.000
_cell.length_c   1.000
_cell.angle_alpha   90.00
_cell.angle_beta   90.00
_cell.angle_gamma   90.00
#
_symmetry.space_group_name_H-M   'P 1'
#
loop_
_entity.id
_entity.type
_entity.pdbx_description
1 polymer ?
#
loop_
_entity_poly.entity_id
_entity_poly.type
_entity_poly.pdbx_seq_one_letter_code
_entity_poly.pdbx_strand_id
1 'polypeptide(L)'
;MVRILYFRLLFTLPVSTVLCLAVFSPATASPADAPGTHRITITFTSDRQHNGAAVWFDADGRLRTQTDVPLAHQDAQTKLWSASLVYTRRSPSEPLDALFQSTGSLSRCEIWVDSVLVADDTVRGHHPTSTCRPRN
;
A
#
# COMPACT_ATOMS: atom_id res chain seq x y z
N MET A 1 2.85 -76.40 -42.23
CA MET A 1 4.09 -75.98 -41.61
C MET A 1 4.19 -74.47 -41.76
N VAL A 2 3.91 -73.74 -40.70
CA VAL A 2 3.95 -72.28 -40.71
C VAL A 2 5.10 -71.89 -39.75
N ARG A 3 6.12 -71.24 -40.29
CA ARG A 3 7.27 -70.72 -39.53
C ARG A 3 6.85 -69.26 -39.07
N ILE A 4 6.69 -69.05 -37.77
CA ILE A 4 6.50 -67.77 -37.21
C ILE A 4 7.90 -67.16 -36.98
N LEU A 5 8.19 -66.06 -37.71
CA LEU A 5 9.33 -65.18 -37.49
C LEU A 5 9.01 -64.19 -36.37
N TYR A 6 9.73 -64.34 -35.26
CA TYR A 6 9.69 -63.31 -34.17
C TYR A 6 10.59 -62.16 -34.59
N PHE A 7 9.95 -61.05 -34.92
CA PHE A 7 10.65 -59.75 -35.08
C PHE A 7 10.80 -59.09 -33.73
N ARG A 8 12.00 -59.12 -33.17
CA ARG A 8 12.32 -58.36 -31.96
C ARG A 8 12.52 -56.91 -32.35
N LEU A 9 11.54 -56.06 -32.06
CA LEU A 9 11.66 -54.61 -32.15
C LEU A 9 12.35 -54.13 -30.87
N LEU A 10 13.60 -53.72 -30.98
CA LEU A 10 14.35 -53.00 -29.94
C LEU A 10 13.87 -51.55 -29.95
N PHE A 11 13.02 -51.20 -28.98
CA PHE A 11 12.67 -49.83 -28.70
C PHE A 11 13.82 -49.19 -27.92
N THR A 12 14.64 -48.40 -28.59
CA THR A 12 15.57 -47.46 -27.96
C THR A 12 14.81 -46.20 -27.57
N LEU A 13 14.54 -46.02 -26.27
CA LEU A 13 13.98 -44.79 -25.71
C LEU A 13 15.08 -43.71 -25.70
N PRO A 14 14.84 -42.52 -26.29
CA PRO A 14 15.73 -41.40 -26.08
C PRO A 14 15.47 -40.82 -24.67
N VAL A 15 16.52 -40.83 -23.86
CA VAL A 15 16.54 -40.08 -22.57
C VAL A 15 16.55 -38.62 -22.91
N SER A 16 15.37 -37.98 -22.85
CA SER A 16 15.26 -36.52 -22.92
C SER A 16 15.66 -35.92 -21.58
N THR A 17 16.88 -35.44 -21.50
CA THR A 17 17.35 -34.58 -20.42
C THR A 17 16.62 -33.27 -20.51
N VAL A 18 15.59 -33.08 -19.66
CA VAL A 18 14.94 -31.80 -19.44
C VAL A 18 15.89 -30.92 -18.65
N LEU A 19 16.55 -30.00 -19.35
CA LEU A 19 17.36 -28.94 -18.75
C LEU A 19 16.39 -27.91 -18.14
N CYS A 20 16.12 -28.00 -16.83
CA CYS A 20 15.40 -26.98 -16.10
C CYS A 20 16.25 -25.70 -16.03
N LEU A 21 16.03 -24.78 -16.98
CA LEU A 21 16.49 -23.41 -16.87
C LEU A 21 15.71 -22.73 -15.72
N ALA A 22 16.32 -22.67 -14.54
CA ALA A 22 15.83 -21.85 -13.45
C ALA A 22 15.92 -20.38 -13.89
N VAL A 23 14.77 -19.81 -14.26
CA VAL A 23 14.65 -18.38 -14.52
C VAL A 23 14.72 -17.69 -13.16
N PHE A 24 15.90 -17.21 -12.77
CA PHE A 24 16.05 -16.30 -11.65
C PHE A 24 15.42 -14.98 -12.08
N SER A 25 14.16 -14.76 -11.69
CA SER A 25 13.57 -13.42 -11.74
C SER A 25 14.33 -12.57 -10.71
N PRO A 26 14.98 -11.47 -11.13
CA PRO A 26 15.55 -10.55 -10.16
C PRO A 26 14.38 -10.01 -9.32
N ALA A 27 14.41 -10.29 -8.02
CA ALA A 27 13.54 -9.60 -7.08
C ALA A 27 13.86 -8.12 -7.23
N THR A 28 12.90 -7.34 -7.76
CA THR A 28 12.97 -5.89 -7.72
C THR A 28 12.93 -5.49 -6.25
N ALA A 29 14.10 -5.22 -5.68
CA ALA A 29 14.20 -4.63 -4.36
C ALA A 29 13.44 -3.30 -4.43
N SER A 30 12.45 -3.11 -3.54
CA SER A 30 11.88 -1.79 -3.31
C SER A 30 13.03 -0.83 -3.04
N PRO A 31 13.03 0.38 -3.63
CA PRO A 31 14.09 1.34 -3.38
C PRO A 31 14.23 1.51 -1.86
N ALA A 32 15.39 1.13 -1.34
CA ALA A 32 15.72 1.37 0.05
C ALA A 32 15.69 2.88 0.28
N ASP A 33 14.98 3.33 1.31
CA ASP A 33 14.95 4.74 1.67
C ASP A 33 16.40 5.23 1.88
N ALA A 34 16.73 6.40 1.34
CA ALA A 34 18.07 6.96 1.47
C ALA A 34 18.45 7.10 2.96
N PRO A 35 19.69 6.81 3.36
CA PRO A 35 20.13 6.94 4.75
C PRO A 35 19.80 8.33 5.32
N GLY A 36 19.17 8.37 6.51
CA GLY A 36 18.79 9.62 7.18
C GLY A 36 17.46 10.22 6.68
N THR A 37 16.65 9.47 5.90
CA THR A 37 15.28 9.86 5.56
C THR A 37 14.28 9.05 6.38
N HIS A 38 13.14 9.66 6.68
CA HIS A 38 12.00 9.01 7.33
C HIS A 38 10.86 8.83 6.34
N ARG A 39 10.28 7.64 6.31
CA ARG A 39 9.10 7.35 5.51
C ARG A 39 7.85 7.80 6.26
N ILE A 40 7.11 8.71 5.68
CA ILE A 40 5.83 9.20 6.21
C ILE A 40 4.69 8.52 5.46
N THR A 41 3.72 8.02 6.19
CA THR A 41 2.45 7.53 5.62
C THR A 41 1.31 8.21 6.35
N ILE A 42 0.46 8.91 5.61
CA ILE A 42 -0.78 9.50 6.12
C ILE A 42 -1.94 8.74 5.51
N THR A 43 -2.79 8.14 6.34
CA THR A 43 -3.96 7.39 5.89
C THR A 43 -5.23 8.11 6.32
N PHE A 44 -6.15 8.30 5.37
CA PHE A 44 -7.49 8.79 5.61
C PHE A 44 -8.50 7.66 5.43
N THR A 45 -9.50 7.58 6.31
CA THR A 45 -10.55 6.57 6.26
C THR A 45 -11.91 7.19 6.51
N SER A 46 -12.91 6.76 5.73
CA SER A 46 -14.30 7.21 5.81
C SER A 46 -15.26 6.07 5.46
N ASP A 47 -16.52 6.20 5.85
CA ASP A 47 -17.64 5.39 5.36
C ASP A 47 -18.15 5.84 3.98
N ARG A 48 -17.54 6.89 3.38
CA ARG A 48 -17.84 7.41 2.05
C ARG A 48 -16.59 7.40 1.15
N GLN A 49 -16.81 7.13 -0.13
CA GLN A 49 -15.73 7.16 -1.11
C GLN A 49 -15.26 8.59 -1.42
N HIS A 50 -16.19 9.53 -1.57
CA HIS A 50 -15.89 10.94 -1.84
C HIS A 50 -16.12 11.77 -0.60
N ASN A 51 -15.15 12.61 -0.25
CA ASN A 51 -15.12 13.35 1.01
C ASN A 51 -14.83 14.83 0.79
N GLY A 52 -15.07 15.65 1.82
CA GLY A 52 -15.04 17.10 1.70
C GLY A 52 -13.65 17.66 1.46
N ALA A 53 -12.76 17.49 2.41
CA ALA A 53 -11.41 18.07 2.36
C ALA A 53 -10.37 17.23 3.09
N ALA A 54 -9.12 17.32 2.65
CA ALA A 54 -7.95 16.89 3.38
C ALA A 54 -6.88 17.99 3.36
N VAL A 55 -6.18 18.12 4.48
CA VAL A 55 -5.06 19.05 4.64
C VAL A 55 -3.89 18.29 5.25
N TRP A 56 -2.69 18.48 4.72
CA TRP A 56 -1.47 17.82 5.23
C TRP A 56 -0.23 18.62 4.85
N PHE A 57 0.90 18.30 5.47
CA PHE A 57 2.20 18.81 5.07
C PHE A 57 2.91 17.80 4.14
N ASP A 58 3.42 18.24 3.00
CA ASP A 58 4.15 17.41 2.04
C ASP A 58 5.61 17.13 2.45
N ALA A 59 6.36 16.48 1.55
CA ALA A 59 7.77 16.16 1.76
C ALA A 59 8.66 17.37 2.03
N ASP A 60 8.30 18.54 1.51
CA ASP A 60 9.03 19.81 1.66
C ASP A 60 8.52 20.65 2.84
N GLY A 61 7.64 20.10 3.69
CA GLY A 61 7.03 20.81 4.80
C GLY A 61 6.01 21.87 4.38
N ARG A 62 5.50 21.82 3.15
CA ARG A 62 4.51 22.77 2.64
C ARG A 62 3.09 22.26 2.91
N LEU A 63 2.22 23.14 3.35
CA LEU A 63 0.82 22.81 3.55
C LEU A 63 0.14 22.53 2.19
N ARG A 64 -0.53 21.38 2.10
CA ARG A 64 -1.35 20.95 0.96
C ARG A 64 -2.80 20.87 1.38
N THR A 65 -3.68 21.23 0.46
CA THR A 65 -5.12 21.12 0.65
C THR A 65 -5.71 20.48 -0.60
N GLN A 66 -6.59 19.51 -0.40
CA GLN A 66 -7.39 18.91 -1.45
C GLN A 66 -8.86 18.97 -1.04
N THR A 67 -9.71 19.38 -1.97
CA THR A 67 -11.17 19.31 -1.86
C THR A 67 -11.66 18.16 -2.74
N ASP A 68 -12.87 17.64 -2.43
CA ASP A 68 -13.43 16.46 -3.13
C ASP A 68 -12.43 15.29 -3.14
N VAL A 69 -12.13 14.79 -1.94
CA VAL A 69 -11.10 13.77 -1.70
C VAL A 69 -11.64 12.39 -2.00
N PRO A 70 -11.23 11.73 -3.11
CA PRO A 70 -11.59 10.35 -3.38
C PRO A 70 -10.73 9.39 -2.56
N LEU A 71 -11.36 8.41 -1.92
CA LEU A 71 -10.67 7.28 -1.28
C LEU A 71 -10.74 6.09 -2.21
N ALA A 72 -9.58 5.54 -2.58
CA ALA A 72 -9.45 4.59 -3.68
C ALA A 72 -9.69 3.14 -3.28
N HIS A 73 -9.49 2.79 -2.01
CA HIS A 73 -9.54 1.41 -1.53
C HIS A 73 -10.72 1.21 -0.58
N GLN A 74 -11.57 0.20 -0.86
CA GLN A 74 -12.63 -0.23 0.04
C GLN A 74 -12.26 -1.56 0.70
N ASP A 75 -12.24 -1.57 2.02
CA ASP A 75 -12.09 -2.80 2.79
C ASP A 75 -13.34 -3.68 2.65
N ALA A 76 -13.14 -4.96 2.28
CA ALA A 76 -14.23 -5.87 1.97
C ALA A 76 -15.06 -6.27 3.20
N GLN A 77 -14.49 -6.22 4.40
CA GLN A 77 -15.13 -6.62 5.64
C GLN A 77 -15.83 -5.43 6.31
N THR A 78 -15.13 -4.33 6.49
CA THR A 78 -15.65 -3.14 7.20
C THR A 78 -16.47 -2.24 6.30
N LYS A 79 -16.32 -2.37 4.95
CA LYS A 79 -16.90 -1.48 3.94
C LYS A 79 -16.42 -0.03 4.03
N LEU A 80 -15.39 0.23 4.82
CA LEU A 80 -14.77 1.54 4.91
C LEU A 80 -13.87 1.80 3.71
N TRP A 81 -13.83 3.04 3.29
CA TRP A 81 -12.96 3.54 2.24
C TRP A 81 -11.69 4.15 2.83
N SER A 82 -10.57 3.97 2.20
CA SER A 82 -9.29 4.54 2.62
C SER A 82 -8.42 4.98 1.44
N ALA A 83 -7.52 5.91 1.72
CA ALA A 83 -6.41 6.29 0.85
C ALA A 83 -5.20 6.67 1.70
N SER A 84 -4.00 6.40 1.18
CA SER A 84 -2.75 6.73 1.86
C SER A 84 -1.87 7.59 0.98
N LEU A 85 -1.26 8.61 1.60
CA LEU A 85 -0.19 9.42 1.04
C LEU A 85 1.13 8.88 1.61
N VAL A 86 2.09 8.58 0.74
CA VAL A 86 3.40 8.06 1.15
C VAL A 86 4.49 8.94 0.55
N TYR A 87 5.39 9.45 1.39
CA TYR A 87 6.53 10.26 0.98
C TYR A 87 7.67 10.12 1.98
N THR A 88 8.86 10.62 1.64
CA THR A 88 10.03 10.62 2.51
C THR A 88 10.41 12.04 2.93
N ARG A 89 10.91 12.19 4.15
CA ARG A 89 11.46 13.44 4.70
C ARG A 89 12.84 13.21 5.33
N ARG A 90 13.67 14.24 5.30
CA ARG A 90 14.98 14.22 5.96
C ARG A 90 14.90 14.57 7.44
N SER A 91 13.91 15.35 7.84
CA SER A 91 13.75 15.78 9.23
C SER A 91 12.39 15.37 9.77
N PRO A 92 12.32 14.63 10.89
CA PRO A 92 11.05 14.31 11.55
C PRO A 92 10.49 15.49 12.36
N SER A 93 11.28 16.56 12.58
CA SER A 93 10.89 17.72 13.42
C SER A 93 10.06 18.76 12.69
N GLU A 94 9.87 18.64 11.37
CA GLU A 94 8.96 19.52 10.64
C GLU A 94 7.50 19.19 10.94
N PRO A 95 6.57 20.17 10.80
CA PRO A 95 5.14 19.94 11.05
C PRO A 95 4.62 18.71 10.32
N LEU A 96 3.93 17.83 11.02
CA LEU A 96 3.40 16.60 10.50
C LEU A 96 1.92 16.43 10.85
N ASP A 97 1.18 17.54 10.80
CA ASP A 97 -0.25 17.53 11.08
C ASP A 97 -1.04 17.12 9.85
N ALA A 98 -2.17 16.45 10.05
CA ALA A 98 -3.13 16.14 9.00
C ALA A 98 -4.55 16.36 9.51
N LEU A 99 -5.43 16.85 8.63
CA LEU A 99 -6.84 17.04 8.88
C LEU A 99 -7.62 16.38 7.75
N PHE A 100 -8.71 15.71 8.10
CA PHE A 100 -9.59 15.08 7.12
C PHE A 100 -11.05 15.26 7.48
N GLN A 101 -11.84 15.79 6.55
CA GLN A 101 -13.28 15.99 6.67
C GLN A 101 -14.03 14.96 5.81
N SER A 102 -14.80 14.11 6.46
CA SER A 102 -15.68 13.16 5.79
C SER A 102 -17.01 13.82 5.39
N THR A 103 -17.61 13.34 4.32
CA THR A 103 -19.02 13.64 3.96
C THR A 103 -20.00 12.64 4.58
N GLY A 104 -19.52 11.62 5.25
CA GLY A 104 -20.30 10.57 5.89
C GLY A 104 -20.44 10.76 7.39
N SER A 105 -20.41 9.66 8.11
CA SER A 105 -20.56 9.57 9.56
C SER A 105 -19.27 9.21 10.31
N LEU A 106 -18.21 8.89 9.58
CA LEU A 106 -16.89 8.51 10.10
C LEU A 106 -15.79 9.29 9.39
N SER A 107 -14.93 9.93 10.16
CA SER A 107 -13.63 10.45 9.71
C SER A 107 -12.54 9.89 10.59
N ARG A 108 -11.49 9.34 9.96
CA ARG A 108 -10.29 8.88 10.65
C ARG A 108 -9.06 9.33 9.88
N CYS A 109 -8.06 9.80 10.59
CA CYS A 109 -6.71 9.98 10.08
C CYS A 109 -5.70 9.18 10.91
N GLU A 110 -4.62 8.77 10.28
CA GLU A 110 -3.48 8.10 10.91
C GLU A 110 -2.19 8.64 10.29
N ILE A 111 -1.18 8.87 11.12
CA ILE A 111 0.17 9.26 10.67
C ILE A 111 1.16 8.22 11.19
N TRP A 112 1.94 7.67 10.28
CA TRP A 112 2.98 6.70 10.53
C TRP A 112 4.33 7.26 10.11
N VAL A 113 5.36 7.06 10.94
CA VAL A 113 6.76 7.37 10.64
C VAL A 113 7.56 6.08 10.76
N ASP A 114 8.21 5.66 9.69
CA ASP A 114 9.00 4.41 9.62
C ASP A 114 8.23 3.19 10.17
N SER A 115 6.96 3.08 9.79
CA SER A 115 6.03 2.02 10.25
C SER A 115 5.60 2.11 11.74
N VAL A 116 5.91 3.19 12.44
CA VAL A 116 5.42 3.47 13.80
C VAL A 116 4.26 4.45 13.73
N LEU A 117 3.11 4.10 14.33
CA LEU A 117 1.97 5.00 14.44
C LEU A 117 2.30 6.12 15.42
N VAL A 118 2.36 7.37 14.94
CA VAL A 118 2.73 8.54 15.75
C VAL A 118 1.54 9.45 16.06
N ALA A 119 0.47 9.36 15.29
CA ALA A 119 -0.79 10.06 15.56
C ALA A 119 -1.96 9.31 14.94
N ASP A 120 -3.08 9.27 15.63
CA ASP A 120 -4.36 8.84 15.11
C ASP A 120 -5.50 9.65 15.74
N ASP A 121 -6.58 9.82 14.98
CA ASP A 121 -7.82 10.43 15.47
C ASP A 121 -8.99 9.83 14.70
N THR A 122 -10.06 9.49 15.44
CA THR A 122 -11.29 8.95 14.87
C THR A 122 -12.49 9.71 15.43
N VAL A 123 -13.21 10.37 14.54
CA VAL A 123 -14.41 11.17 14.89
C VAL A 123 -15.62 10.57 14.20
N ARG A 124 -16.72 10.48 14.93
CA ARG A 124 -18.02 10.03 14.43
C ARG A 124 -19.06 11.15 14.60
N GLY A 125 -20.00 11.22 13.68
CA GLY A 125 -21.06 12.20 13.70
C GLY A 125 -21.50 12.64 12.30
N HIS A 126 -22.07 13.82 12.19
CA HIS A 126 -22.48 14.39 10.92
C HIS A 126 -21.34 15.22 10.33
N HIS A 127 -20.84 14.82 9.15
CA HIS A 127 -19.70 15.46 8.48
C HIS A 127 -18.48 15.66 9.42
N PRO A 128 -18.01 14.57 10.07
CA PRO A 128 -16.97 14.71 11.08
C PRO A 128 -15.62 15.08 10.46
N THR A 129 -14.81 15.79 11.26
CA THR A 129 -13.43 16.13 10.90
C THR A 129 -12.49 15.52 11.93
N SER A 130 -11.56 14.69 11.47
CA SER A 130 -10.46 14.16 12.27
C SER A 130 -9.21 15.01 12.11
N THR A 131 -8.41 15.12 13.19
CA THR A 131 -7.17 15.92 13.22
C THR A 131 -6.07 15.12 13.87
N CYS A 132 -5.11 14.68 13.06
CA CYS A 132 -3.93 13.96 13.51
C CYS A 132 -2.78 14.93 13.76
N ARG A 133 -2.27 14.93 14.98
CA ARG A 133 -1.10 15.71 15.39
C ARG A 133 -0.22 14.84 16.26
N PRO A 134 1.03 14.53 15.81
CA PRO A 134 1.99 13.83 16.65
C PRO A 134 2.23 14.59 17.95
N ARG A 135 2.23 13.88 19.07
CA ARG A 135 2.61 14.46 20.36
C ARG A 135 4.13 14.39 20.48
N ASN A 136 4.76 15.52 20.70
CA ASN A 136 6.19 15.64 21.03
C ASN A 136 6.46 15.07 22.41
#